data_3b74eea76cb018b29c36563e59721088
#
_entry.id   3b74eea76cb018b29c36563e59721088
#
_cell.length_a   1.000
_cell.length_b   1.000
_cell.length_c   1.000
_cell.angle_alpha   90.00
_cell.angle_beta   90.00
_cell.angle_gamma   90.00
#
_symmetry.space_group_name_H-M   'P 1'
#
loop_
_entity.id
_entity.type
_entity.pdbx_description
1 polymer ?
#
loop_
_entity_poly.entity_id
_entity_poly.type
_entity_poly.pdbx_seq_one_letter_code
_entity_poly.pdbx_strand_id
1 'polypeptide(L)'
;PDNASYRRYADLQRRAAVYNVVAAPELSLRLQTWCFPVAGCVGYRGYYDEAQAQAFAATLPAELEVTVYPVPAYSTLGWLNWAGGDPLLNTFIGYPDGEVARLVFHELAHQVLYVKDDTPFNESFATAVERLGGERWLATQADAAAREAYATFDTRRREFRALTRATRVQLQAVYDNDALDVPTKRAQKAAVMQRFREDYAALKAAWGGFAGY
;
A
#
# COMPACT_ATOMS: atom_id res chain seq x y z
N PRO A 1 8.32 13.21 24.15
CA PRO A 1 7.04 12.75 24.69
C PRO A 1 6.91 11.26 24.45
N ASP A 2 6.39 10.51 25.43
CA ASP A 2 6.17 9.07 25.28
C ASP A 2 5.12 8.84 24.20
N ASN A 3 5.49 8.08 23.15
CA ASN A 3 4.56 7.66 22.12
C ASN A 3 3.74 6.49 22.67
N ALA A 4 2.40 6.63 22.69
CA ALA A 4 1.48 5.62 23.18
C ALA A 4 1.05 4.61 22.10
N SER A 5 1.41 4.84 20.82
CA SER A 5 1.00 3.99 19.69
C SER A 5 1.59 2.58 19.80
N TYR A 6 0.80 1.61 19.32
CA TYR A 6 1.13 0.18 19.23
C TYR A 6 1.42 -0.50 20.57
N ARG A 7 0.92 0.05 21.69
CA ARG A 7 0.99 -0.54 23.03
C ARG A 7 -0.29 -1.25 23.47
N ARG A 8 -1.36 -1.12 22.68
CA ARG A 8 -2.67 -1.72 22.97
C ARG A 8 -3.20 -2.43 21.72
N TYR A 9 -3.99 -3.46 21.92
CA TYR A 9 -4.70 -4.15 20.86
C TYR A 9 -6.12 -3.62 20.71
N ALA A 10 -6.61 -3.55 19.47
CA ALA A 10 -8.01 -3.31 19.16
C ALA A 10 -8.47 -4.24 18.03
N ASP A 11 -9.61 -4.89 18.25
CA ASP A 11 -10.29 -5.65 17.23
C ASP A 11 -11.34 -4.77 16.54
N LEU A 12 -11.15 -4.49 15.28
CA LEU A 12 -12.08 -3.72 14.46
C LEU A 12 -13.29 -4.53 13.98
N GLN A 13 -13.29 -5.86 14.20
CA GLN A 13 -14.30 -6.80 13.69
C GLN A 13 -14.52 -6.71 12.17
N ARG A 14 -13.44 -6.32 11.44
CA ARG A 14 -13.44 -6.18 9.99
C ARG A 14 -12.06 -6.49 9.42
N ARG A 15 -11.99 -6.71 8.10
CA ARG A 15 -10.77 -7.18 7.41
C ARG A 15 -9.75 -6.08 7.10
N ALA A 16 -10.15 -4.81 7.18
CA ALA A 16 -9.31 -3.68 6.85
C ALA A 16 -9.42 -2.56 7.89
N ALA A 17 -8.35 -1.84 8.13
CA ALA A 17 -8.38 -0.61 8.91
C ALA A 17 -9.13 0.49 8.14
N VAL A 18 -8.83 0.62 6.85
CA VAL A 18 -9.41 1.62 5.94
C VAL A 18 -9.60 0.98 4.57
N TYR A 19 -10.61 1.42 3.83
CA TYR A 19 -10.83 1.11 2.42
C TYR A 19 -10.47 2.34 1.59
N ASN A 20 -9.41 2.25 0.79
CA ASN A 20 -8.96 3.36 -0.05
C ASN A 20 -9.61 3.28 -1.43
N VAL A 21 -10.22 4.40 -1.84
CA VAL A 21 -10.65 4.63 -3.21
C VAL A 21 -9.52 5.34 -3.95
N VAL A 22 -9.06 4.77 -5.05
CA VAL A 22 -8.13 5.39 -5.99
C VAL A 22 -8.78 5.48 -7.36
N ALA A 23 -8.43 6.51 -8.11
CA ALA A 23 -8.92 6.71 -9.45
C ALA A 23 -7.83 7.31 -10.35
N ALA A 24 -7.85 6.97 -11.63
CA ALA A 24 -6.98 7.54 -12.64
C ALA A 24 -7.70 7.60 -13.99
N PRO A 25 -7.35 8.54 -14.88
CA PRO A 25 -7.82 8.46 -16.25
C PRO A 25 -7.37 7.16 -16.93
N GLU A 26 -8.20 6.63 -17.83
CA GLU A 26 -8.00 5.32 -18.47
C GLU A 26 -6.60 5.11 -19.05
N LEU A 27 -6.02 6.13 -19.66
CA LEU A 27 -4.70 6.07 -20.31
C LEU A 27 -3.68 6.96 -19.58
N SER A 28 -3.67 6.90 -18.24
CA SER A 28 -2.73 7.65 -17.41
C SER A 28 -2.38 6.87 -16.14
N LEU A 29 -1.16 7.06 -15.65
CA LEU A 29 -0.72 6.59 -14.33
C LEU A 29 -0.80 7.70 -13.26
N ARG A 30 -1.34 8.86 -13.62
CA ARG A 30 -1.52 9.97 -12.69
C ARG A 30 -2.82 9.76 -11.91
N LEU A 31 -2.70 9.56 -10.60
CA LEU A 31 -3.86 9.43 -9.73
C LEU A 31 -4.63 10.75 -9.61
N GLN A 32 -5.96 10.63 -9.52
CA GLN A 32 -6.81 11.68 -8.99
C GLN A 32 -6.40 11.97 -7.55
N THR A 33 -6.31 13.24 -7.19
CA THR A 33 -5.96 13.64 -5.82
C THR A 33 -7.15 14.26 -5.10
N TRP A 34 -7.21 14.05 -3.78
CA TRP A 34 -8.15 14.68 -2.86
C TRP A 34 -7.37 15.40 -1.76
N CYS A 35 -7.82 16.61 -1.40
CA CYS A 35 -7.11 17.44 -0.45
C CYS A 35 -7.84 17.47 0.90
N PHE A 36 -7.10 17.28 1.97
CA PHE A 36 -7.57 17.26 3.35
C PHE A 36 -6.80 18.29 4.19
N PRO A 37 -7.42 18.87 5.24
CA PRO A 37 -6.79 19.95 6.03
C PRO A 37 -5.43 19.57 6.62
N VAL A 38 -5.26 18.33 7.08
CA VAL A 38 -4.05 17.83 7.76
C VAL A 38 -3.12 17.11 6.80
N ALA A 39 -3.63 16.11 6.09
CA ALA A 39 -2.81 15.26 5.21
C ALA A 39 -2.35 15.97 3.93
N GLY A 40 -2.97 17.10 3.57
CA GLY A 40 -2.74 17.73 2.27
C GLY A 40 -3.45 16.99 1.13
N CYS A 41 -2.89 17.06 -0.09
CA CYS A 41 -3.46 16.40 -1.24
C CYS A 41 -2.81 15.03 -1.45
N VAL A 42 -3.62 13.98 -1.40
CA VAL A 42 -3.18 12.58 -1.54
C VAL A 42 -3.92 11.89 -2.68
N GLY A 43 -3.32 10.86 -3.27
CA GLY A 43 -3.86 10.11 -4.41
C GLY A 43 -4.91 9.06 -4.04
N TYR A 44 -5.52 9.14 -2.87
CA TYR A 44 -6.56 8.24 -2.41
C TYR A 44 -7.55 8.94 -1.49
N ARG A 45 -8.74 8.33 -1.33
CA ARG A 45 -9.71 8.73 -0.32
C ARG A 45 -10.11 7.52 0.53
N GLY A 46 -9.83 7.59 1.84
CA GLY A 46 -10.05 6.51 2.79
C GLY A 46 -11.43 6.54 3.43
N TYR A 47 -11.99 5.35 3.65
CA TYR A 47 -13.26 5.12 4.34
C TYR A 47 -13.10 3.99 5.36
N TYR A 48 -13.77 4.11 6.50
CA TYR A 48 -13.78 3.04 7.49
C TYR A 48 -14.78 1.92 7.14
N ASP A 49 -15.73 2.20 6.27
CA ASP A 49 -16.79 1.30 5.83
C ASP A 49 -16.66 1.03 4.32
N GLU A 50 -16.65 -0.25 3.92
CA GLU A 50 -16.48 -0.65 2.53
C GLU A 50 -17.64 -0.20 1.64
N ALA A 51 -18.89 -0.26 2.16
CA ALA A 51 -20.05 0.15 1.39
C ALA A 51 -20.02 1.67 1.09
N GLN A 52 -19.53 2.48 2.03
CA GLN A 52 -19.33 3.91 1.80
C GLN A 52 -18.25 4.17 0.77
N ALA A 53 -17.13 3.40 0.80
CA ALA A 53 -16.08 3.50 -0.21
C ALA A 53 -16.61 3.16 -1.61
N GLN A 54 -17.36 2.07 -1.74
CA GLN A 54 -18.01 1.66 -3.00
C GLN A 54 -19.04 2.69 -3.48
N ALA A 55 -19.88 3.20 -2.57
CA ALA A 55 -20.86 4.23 -2.91
C ALA A 55 -20.18 5.50 -3.44
N PHE A 56 -19.07 5.94 -2.81
CA PHE A 56 -18.30 7.06 -3.32
C PHE A 56 -17.65 6.75 -4.67
N ALA A 57 -17.04 5.58 -4.82
CA ALA A 57 -16.43 5.14 -6.08
C ALA A 57 -17.44 5.21 -7.25
N ALA A 58 -18.70 4.82 -7.01
CA ALA A 58 -19.76 4.88 -8.00
C ALA A 58 -20.20 6.31 -8.38
N THR A 59 -19.82 7.33 -7.62
CA THR A 59 -20.09 8.74 -7.95
C THR A 59 -19.02 9.39 -8.82
N LEU A 60 -17.89 8.70 -9.01
CA LEU A 60 -16.79 9.27 -9.80
C LEU A 60 -17.11 9.20 -11.30
N PRO A 61 -16.54 10.13 -12.09
CA PRO A 61 -16.73 10.16 -13.54
C PRO A 61 -16.43 8.83 -14.22
N ALA A 62 -17.28 8.43 -15.18
CA ALA A 62 -17.18 7.12 -15.86
C ALA A 62 -15.90 6.96 -16.71
N GLU A 63 -15.24 8.06 -17.06
CA GLU A 63 -13.95 8.09 -17.78
C GLU A 63 -12.74 7.74 -16.89
N LEU A 64 -12.96 7.64 -15.57
CA LEU A 64 -11.92 7.23 -14.64
C LEU A 64 -11.99 5.71 -14.40
N GLU A 65 -10.84 5.08 -14.36
CA GLU A 65 -10.70 3.74 -13.77
C GLU A 65 -10.60 3.89 -12.26
N VAL A 66 -11.55 3.27 -11.56
CA VAL A 66 -11.68 3.38 -10.10
C VAL A 66 -11.50 2.02 -9.46
N THR A 67 -10.76 1.99 -8.36
CA THR A 67 -10.56 0.78 -7.54
C THR A 67 -10.73 1.12 -6.06
N VAL A 68 -11.41 0.23 -5.35
CA VAL A 68 -11.49 0.21 -3.88
C VAL A 68 -10.67 -0.95 -3.37
N TYR A 69 -9.72 -0.68 -2.47
CA TYR A 69 -8.90 -1.75 -1.89
C TYR A 69 -8.73 -1.61 -0.37
N PRO A 70 -8.67 -2.76 0.35
CA PRO A 70 -8.49 -2.77 1.80
C PRO A 70 -7.04 -2.42 2.17
N VAL A 71 -6.88 -1.64 3.24
CA VAL A 71 -5.59 -1.28 3.84
C VAL A 71 -5.54 -1.83 5.26
N PRO A 72 -4.53 -2.64 5.62
CA PRO A 72 -4.48 -3.31 6.92
C PRO A 72 -4.10 -2.39 8.08
N ALA A 73 -3.35 -1.33 7.82
CA ALA A 73 -2.91 -0.37 8.82
C ALA A 73 -3.09 1.06 8.33
N TYR A 74 -3.16 1.98 9.26
CA TYR A 74 -3.28 3.41 8.98
C TYR A 74 -2.71 4.20 10.14
N SER A 75 -1.79 5.11 9.87
CA SER A 75 -1.25 6.01 10.89
C SER A 75 -2.14 7.24 11.05
N THR A 76 -2.44 7.59 12.30
CA THR A 76 -3.09 8.87 12.61
C THR A 76 -2.09 10.02 12.72
N LEU A 77 -0.84 9.84 12.32
CA LEU A 77 0.25 10.81 12.40
C LEU A 77 0.48 11.33 13.83
N GLY A 78 0.16 10.50 14.84
CA GLY A 78 0.28 10.88 16.25
C GLY A 78 -0.87 11.74 16.79
N TRP A 79 -1.86 12.09 15.97
CA TRP A 79 -3.00 12.92 16.42
C TRP A 79 -3.84 12.28 17.52
N LEU A 80 -3.84 10.94 17.62
CA LEU A 80 -4.54 10.22 18.68
C LEU A 80 -3.66 9.87 19.88
N ASN A 81 -2.44 10.39 20.00
CA ASN A 81 -1.56 10.09 21.14
C ASN A 81 -2.18 10.47 22.50
N TRP A 82 -2.99 11.51 22.57
CA TRP A 82 -3.75 11.90 23.75
C TRP A 82 -4.86 10.89 24.14
N ALA A 83 -5.37 10.13 23.15
CA ALA A 83 -6.37 9.08 23.35
C ALA A 83 -5.74 7.67 23.50
N GLY A 84 -4.41 7.60 23.57
CA GLY A 84 -3.65 6.35 23.73
C GLY A 84 -2.98 5.83 22.48
N GLY A 85 -2.89 6.64 21.43
CA GLY A 85 -2.20 6.34 20.18
C GLY A 85 -2.87 5.31 19.29
N ASP A 86 -2.22 5.01 18.18
CA ASP A 86 -2.68 3.99 17.24
C ASP A 86 -2.53 2.59 17.84
N PRO A 87 -3.55 1.72 17.82
CA PRO A 87 -3.48 0.37 18.38
C PRO A 87 -2.83 -0.64 17.41
N LEU A 88 -2.39 -1.77 17.96
CA LEU A 88 -2.21 -2.99 17.18
C LEU A 88 -3.58 -3.52 16.77
N LEU A 89 -3.77 -3.80 15.48
CA LEU A 89 -5.08 -4.17 14.94
C LEU A 89 -5.14 -5.65 14.55
N ASN A 90 -6.34 -6.26 14.68
CA ASN A 90 -6.64 -7.59 14.16
C ASN A 90 -6.31 -7.76 12.67
N THR A 91 -6.29 -6.67 11.92
CA THR A 91 -6.04 -6.65 10.48
C THR A 91 -4.60 -6.98 10.08
N PHE A 92 -3.62 -6.85 11.01
CA PHE A 92 -2.22 -7.15 10.73
C PHE A 92 -1.47 -7.88 11.84
N ILE A 93 -2.02 -8.00 13.06
CA ILE A 93 -1.32 -8.65 14.18
C ILE A 93 -1.02 -10.14 13.92
N GLY A 94 -1.77 -10.78 13.03
CA GLY A 94 -1.54 -12.15 12.60
C GLY A 94 -0.46 -12.34 11.53
N TYR A 95 0.21 -11.29 11.12
CA TYR A 95 1.34 -11.40 10.19
C TYR A 95 2.57 -12.00 10.91
N PRO A 96 3.54 -12.58 10.18
CA PRO A 96 4.82 -12.96 10.78
C PRO A 96 5.45 -11.79 11.55
N ASP A 97 6.08 -12.07 12.68
CA ASP A 97 6.59 -11.05 13.60
C ASP A 97 7.45 -9.98 12.93
N GLY A 98 8.32 -10.38 12.00
CA GLY A 98 9.14 -9.45 11.24
C GLY A 98 8.35 -8.50 10.34
N GLU A 99 7.21 -8.95 9.83
CA GLU A 99 6.30 -8.11 9.04
C GLU A 99 5.52 -7.15 9.93
N VAL A 100 5.09 -7.60 11.12
CA VAL A 100 4.45 -6.72 12.12
C VAL A 100 5.44 -5.65 12.57
N ALA A 101 6.66 -6.03 12.93
CA ALA A 101 7.70 -5.08 13.34
C ALA A 101 7.97 -4.04 12.25
N ARG A 102 8.14 -4.50 11.00
CA ARG A 102 8.36 -3.64 9.85
C ARG A 102 7.21 -2.64 9.64
N LEU A 103 5.96 -3.11 9.70
CA LEU A 103 4.77 -2.27 9.56
C LEU A 103 4.72 -1.23 10.69
N VAL A 104 4.96 -1.62 11.94
CA VAL A 104 5.00 -0.69 13.08
C VAL A 104 6.09 0.38 12.89
N PHE A 105 7.29 0.02 12.42
CA PHE A 105 8.33 1.01 12.10
C PHE A 105 7.90 1.98 11.01
N HIS A 106 7.22 1.50 9.98
CA HIS A 106 6.68 2.34 8.90
C HIS A 106 5.71 3.39 9.44
N GLU A 107 4.68 2.95 10.15
CA GLU A 107 3.64 3.83 10.68
C GLU A 107 4.18 4.81 11.75
N LEU A 108 5.10 4.35 12.58
CA LEU A 108 5.78 5.25 13.54
C LEU A 108 6.65 6.29 12.85
N ALA A 109 7.24 5.99 11.70
CA ALA A 109 8.02 6.96 10.94
C ALA A 109 7.17 8.16 10.51
N HIS A 110 5.93 7.93 10.09
CA HIS A 110 4.99 9.01 9.76
C HIS A 110 4.65 9.91 10.95
N GLN A 111 4.76 9.40 12.18
CA GLN A 111 4.55 10.21 13.39
C GLN A 111 5.78 11.05 13.77
N VAL A 112 6.97 10.68 13.26
CA VAL A 112 8.23 11.39 13.51
C VAL A 112 8.42 12.52 12.50
N LEU A 113 8.14 12.24 11.23
CA LEU A 113 8.31 13.21 10.15
C LEU A 113 7.23 13.01 9.08
N TYR A 114 6.48 14.06 8.83
CA TYR A 114 5.49 14.12 7.78
C TYR A 114 5.54 15.47 7.07
N VAL A 115 5.77 15.47 5.77
CA VAL A 115 5.79 16.67 4.92
C VAL A 115 4.46 16.77 4.20
N LYS A 116 3.71 17.84 4.46
CA LYS A 116 2.42 18.08 3.83
C LYS A 116 2.60 18.17 2.30
N ASP A 117 1.68 17.55 1.56
CA ASP A 117 1.63 17.53 0.09
C ASP A 117 2.80 16.79 -0.59
N ASP A 118 3.66 16.08 0.15
CA ASP A 118 4.75 15.29 -0.40
C ASP A 118 4.64 13.80 -0.02
N THR A 119 3.62 13.14 -0.55
CA THR A 119 3.42 11.70 -0.37
C THR A 119 4.65 10.87 -0.80
N PRO A 120 5.31 11.13 -1.95
CA PRO A 120 6.51 10.39 -2.34
C PRO A 120 7.64 10.46 -1.31
N PHE A 121 7.87 11.61 -0.72
CA PHE A 121 8.86 11.77 0.34
C PHE A 121 8.44 10.99 1.60
N ASN A 122 7.20 11.17 2.06
CA ASN A 122 6.70 10.55 3.29
C ASN A 122 6.79 9.02 3.23
N GLU A 123 6.35 8.42 2.13
CA GLU A 123 6.44 6.97 1.92
C GLU A 123 7.88 6.48 1.75
N SER A 124 8.75 7.27 1.12
CA SER A 124 10.17 6.93 0.98
C SER A 124 10.89 6.95 2.32
N PHE A 125 10.61 7.97 3.15
CA PHE A 125 11.14 8.06 4.50
C PHE A 125 10.67 6.90 5.37
N ALA A 126 9.36 6.62 5.41
CA ALA A 126 8.81 5.51 6.15
C ALA A 126 9.37 4.16 5.68
N THR A 127 9.53 3.97 4.36
CA THR A 127 10.16 2.79 3.78
C THR A 127 11.63 2.64 4.21
N ALA A 128 12.39 3.71 4.31
CA ALA A 128 13.76 3.66 4.80
C ALA A 128 13.81 3.25 6.28
N VAL A 129 12.97 3.85 7.12
CA VAL A 129 12.89 3.52 8.55
C VAL A 129 12.43 2.09 8.78
N GLU A 130 11.40 1.61 8.06
CA GLU A 130 10.91 0.23 8.17
C GLU A 130 11.99 -0.80 7.82
N ARG A 131 12.84 -0.51 6.82
CA ARG A 131 13.92 -1.41 6.41
C ARG A 131 15.02 -1.46 7.45
N LEU A 132 15.55 -0.32 7.84
CA LEU A 132 16.62 -0.23 8.84
C LEU A 132 16.18 -0.75 10.22
N GLY A 133 14.97 -0.37 10.65
CA GLY A 133 14.35 -0.84 11.88
C GLY A 133 14.09 -2.33 11.87
N GLY A 134 13.54 -2.84 10.76
CA GLY A 134 13.29 -4.27 10.56
C GLY A 134 14.57 -5.10 10.57
N GLU A 135 15.62 -4.66 9.86
CA GLU A 135 16.94 -5.32 9.87
C GLU A 135 17.52 -5.39 11.29
N ARG A 136 17.47 -4.28 12.04
CA ARG A 136 17.95 -4.23 13.42
C ARG A 136 17.13 -5.15 14.34
N TRP A 137 15.81 -5.15 14.20
CA TRP A 137 14.92 -6.02 14.97
C TRP A 137 15.21 -7.51 14.70
N LEU A 138 15.34 -7.88 13.42
CA LEU A 138 15.70 -9.25 13.02
C LEU A 138 17.05 -9.69 13.58
N ALA A 139 18.02 -8.81 13.62
CA ALA A 139 19.35 -9.11 14.13
C ALA A 139 19.37 -9.32 15.67
N THR A 140 18.51 -8.62 16.42
CA THR A 140 18.60 -8.54 17.88
C THR A 140 17.46 -9.24 18.61
N GLN A 141 16.28 -9.37 18.02
CA GLN A 141 15.07 -9.84 18.68
C GLN A 141 14.48 -11.11 18.06
N ALA A 142 14.72 -11.36 16.76
CA ALA A 142 14.11 -12.47 16.05
C ALA A 142 14.85 -13.79 16.29
N ASP A 143 14.12 -14.89 16.42
CA ASP A 143 14.66 -16.23 16.32
C ASP A 143 14.93 -16.67 14.86
N ALA A 144 15.40 -17.89 14.66
CA ALA A 144 15.72 -18.41 13.33
C ALA A 144 14.46 -18.53 12.44
N ALA A 145 13.34 -18.96 13.01
CA ALA A 145 12.07 -19.14 12.28
C ALA A 145 11.50 -17.79 11.83
N ALA A 146 11.52 -16.78 12.69
CA ALA A 146 11.08 -15.44 12.35
C ALA A 146 11.95 -14.80 11.25
N ARG A 147 13.26 -15.02 11.26
CA ARG A 147 14.18 -14.56 10.20
C ARG A 147 13.89 -15.25 8.87
N GLU A 148 13.66 -16.55 8.87
CA GLU A 148 13.32 -17.32 7.65
C GLU A 148 11.98 -16.88 7.08
N ALA A 149 10.95 -16.74 7.92
CA ALA A 149 9.65 -16.24 7.50
C ALA A 149 9.76 -14.84 6.87
N TYR A 150 10.49 -13.93 7.51
CA TYR A 150 10.72 -12.59 6.98
C TYR A 150 11.45 -12.62 5.63
N ALA A 151 12.51 -13.41 5.49
CA ALA A 151 13.27 -13.54 4.24
C ALA A 151 12.37 -14.04 3.09
N THR A 152 11.48 -14.98 3.37
CA THR A 152 10.49 -15.48 2.42
C THR A 152 9.52 -14.37 1.97
N PHE A 153 8.96 -13.62 2.92
CA PHE A 153 8.07 -12.50 2.61
C PHE A 153 8.79 -11.37 1.85
N ASP A 154 10.02 -11.04 2.25
CA ASP A 154 10.80 -10.01 1.57
C ASP A 154 11.15 -10.40 0.13
N THR A 155 11.45 -11.67 -0.13
CA THR A 155 11.67 -12.17 -1.49
C THR A 155 10.41 -12.02 -2.35
N ARG A 156 9.26 -12.49 -1.88
CA ARG A 156 7.98 -12.35 -2.58
C ARG A 156 7.64 -10.89 -2.87
N ARG A 157 7.85 -10.02 -1.89
CA ARG A 157 7.63 -8.57 -2.02
C ARG A 157 8.53 -7.94 -3.09
N ARG A 158 9.81 -8.32 -3.14
CA ARG A 158 10.74 -7.82 -4.15
C ARG A 158 10.35 -8.27 -5.55
N GLU A 159 9.97 -9.53 -5.71
CA GLU A 159 9.52 -10.09 -7.00
C GLU A 159 8.25 -9.42 -7.48
N PHE A 160 7.25 -9.26 -6.61
CA PHE A 160 6.02 -8.54 -6.96
C PHE A 160 6.28 -7.06 -7.32
N ARG A 161 7.14 -6.38 -6.56
CA ARG A 161 7.54 -5.00 -6.89
C ARG A 161 8.31 -4.89 -8.20
N ALA A 162 9.13 -5.87 -8.54
CA ALA A 162 9.82 -5.90 -9.83
C ALA A 162 8.82 -6.04 -10.98
N LEU A 163 7.86 -6.96 -10.86
CA LEU A 163 6.80 -7.15 -11.85
C LEU A 163 5.96 -5.88 -12.03
N THR A 164 5.47 -5.27 -10.93
CA THR A 164 4.65 -4.06 -10.99
C THR A 164 5.41 -2.87 -11.59
N ARG A 165 6.71 -2.73 -11.27
CA ARG A 165 7.55 -1.66 -11.86
C ARG A 165 7.75 -1.87 -13.36
N ALA A 166 8.04 -3.10 -13.81
CA ALA A 166 8.18 -3.41 -15.23
C ALA A 166 6.89 -3.13 -16.01
N THR A 167 5.76 -3.54 -15.45
CA THR A 167 4.44 -3.26 -16.02
C THR A 167 4.16 -1.76 -16.10
N ARG A 168 4.46 -1.02 -15.04
CA ARG A 168 4.31 0.44 -15.01
C ARG A 168 5.11 1.11 -16.13
N VAL A 169 6.37 0.71 -16.35
CA VAL A 169 7.22 1.26 -17.42
C VAL A 169 6.60 0.99 -18.79
N GLN A 170 6.07 -0.22 -19.03
CA GLN A 170 5.41 -0.56 -20.29
C GLN A 170 4.14 0.25 -20.51
N LEU A 171 3.30 0.41 -19.49
CA LEU A 171 2.08 1.23 -19.57
C LEU A 171 2.42 2.69 -19.82
N GLN A 172 3.42 3.24 -19.14
CA GLN A 172 3.85 4.63 -19.36
C GLN A 172 4.30 4.84 -20.80
N ALA A 173 5.10 3.91 -21.37
CA ALA A 173 5.54 3.99 -22.75
C ALA A 173 4.38 3.94 -23.75
N VAL A 174 3.32 3.18 -23.47
CA VAL A 174 2.09 3.17 -24.30
C VAL A 174 1.35 4.50 -24.20
N TYR A 175 1.21 5.05 -22.99
CA TYR A 175 0.43 6.26 -22.77
C TYR A 175 1.11 7.52 -23.33
N ASP A 176 2.43 7.59 -23.23
CA ASP A 176 3.23 8.73 -23.68
C ASP A 176 3.52 8.69 -25.21
N ASN A 177 3.09 7.65 -25.92
CA ASN A 177 3.34 7.55 -27.35
C ASN A 177 2.28 8.32 -28.15
N ASP A 178 2.61 9.54 -28.54
CA ASP A 178 1.70 10.43 -29.30
C ASP A 178 1.42 9.95 -30.75
N ALA A 179 2.22 9.00 -31.26
CA ALA A 179 1.98 8.41 -32.59
C ALA A 179 0.83 7.37 -32.59
N LEU A 180 0.37 6.94 -31.39
CA LEU A 180 -0.71 5.97 -31.25
C LEU A 180 -2.06 6.68 -31.04
N ASP A 181 -3.08 6.23 -31.75
CA ASP A 181 -4.46 6.64 -31.49
C ASP A 181 -5.02 5.95 -30.21
N VAL A 182 -6.13 6.46 -29.70
CA VAL A 182 -6.77 5.96 -28.47
C VAL A 182 -7.14 4.47 -28.57
N PRO A 183 -7.77 3.98 -29.66
CA PRO A 183 -8.04 2.54 -29.79
C PRO A 183 -6.79 1.66 -29.71
N THR A 184 -5.70 2.06 -30.35
CA THR A 184 -4.42 1.34 -30.31
C THR A 184 -3.81 1.36 -28.92
N LYS A 185 -3.82 2.50 -28.20
CA LYS A 185 -3.37 2.60 -26.81
C LYS A 185 -4.17 1.64 -25.91
N ARG A 186 -5.50 1.58 -26.07
CA ARG A 186 -6.36 0.64 -25.34
C ARG A 186 -6.00 -0.83 -25.58
N ALA A 187 -5.78 -1.19 -26.84
CA ALA A 187 -5.39 -2.55 -27.19
C ALA A 187 -4.03 -2.93 -26.59
N GLN A 188 -3.04 -2.03 -26.67
CA GLN A 188 -1.72 -2.25 -26.09
C GLN A 188 -1.77 -2.31 -24.55
N LYS A 189 -2.54 -1.44 -23.89
CA LYS A 189 -2.80 -1.52 -22.45
C LYS A 189 -3.38 -2.87 -22.06
N ALA A 190 -4.40 -3.34 -22.78
CA ALA A 190 -5.02 -4.62 -22.51
C ALA A 190 -4.02 -5.77 -22.61
N ALA A 191 -3.13 -5.77 -23.63
CA ALA A 191 -2.08 -6.77 -23.79
C ALA A 191 -1.04 -6.71 -22.65
N VAL A 192 -0.60 -5.53 -22.23
CA VAL A 192 0.32 -5.36 -21.09
C VAL A 192 -0.33 -5.88 -19.81
N MET A 193 -1.58 -5.54 -19.54
CA MET A 193 -2.29 -5.98 -18.35
C MET A 193 -2.61 -7.48 -18.36
N GLN A 194 -2.82 -8.08 -19.54
CA GLN A 194 -2.97 -9.54 -19.66
C GLN A 194 -1.67 -10.25 -19.29
N ARG A 195 -0.54 -9.80 -19.83
CA ARG A 195 0.78 -10.33 -19.47
C ARG A 195 1.07 -10.18 -17.98
N PHE A 196 0.78 -9.03 -17.39
CA PHE A 196 0.89 -8.84 -15.94
C PHE A 196 0.12 -9.90 -15.15
N ARG A 197 -1.13 -10.21 -15.54
CA ARG A 197 -1.94 -11.26 -14.87
C ARG A 197 -1.32 -12.64 -14.99
N GLU A 198 -0.78 -12.97 -16.16
CA GLU A 198 -0.10 -14.25 -16.41
C GLU A 198 1.19 -14.38 -15.59
N ASP A 199 2.04 -13.35 -15.62
CA ASP A 199 3.28 -13.31 -14.86
C ASP A 199 3.00 -13.37 -13.35
N TYR A 200 1.97 -12.66 -12.87
CA TYR A 200 1.57 -12.72 -11.47
C TYR A 200 1.01 -14.10 -11.07
N ALA A 201 0.26 -14.74 -11.94
CA ALA A 201 -0.20 -16.11 -11.70
C ALA A 201 0.98 -17.10 -11.59
N ALA A 202 2.01 -16.95 -12.45
CA ALA A 202 3.24 -17.72 -12.37
C ALA A 202 4.00 -17.48 -11.06
N LEU A 203 4.13 -16.21 -10.62
CA LEU A 203 4.73 -15.88 -9.32
C LEU A 203 3.97 -16.53 -8.16
N LYS A 204 2.63 -16.43 -8.15
CA LYS A 204 1.82 -17.07 -7.10
C LYS A 204 2.03 -18.58 -7.05
N ALA A 205 2.10 -19.25 -8.21
CA ALA A 205 2.38 -20.68 -8.28
C ALA A 205 3.77 -21.02 -7.71
N ALA A 206 4.80 -20.22 -8.06
CA ALA A 206 6.17 -20.38 -7.54
C ALA A 206 6.24 -20.15 -6.02
N TRP A 207 5.35 -19.32 -5.46
CA TRP A 207 5.24 -19.07 -4.01
C TRP A 207 4.40 -20.10 -3.25
N GLY A 208 4.03 -21.22 -3.90
CA GLY A 208 3.20 -22.24 -3.28
C GLY A 208 1.74 -21.83 -3.08
N GLY A 209 1.22 -20.94 -3.91
CA GLY A 209 -0.16 -20.45 -3.83
C GLY A 209 -0.37 -19.22 -2.93
N PHE A 210 0.70 -18.63 -2.39
CA PHE A 210 0.58 -17.39 -1.60
C PHE A 210 -0.03 -16.26 -2.43
N ALA A 211 -1.10 -15.65 -1.93
CA ALA A 211 -1.90 -14.63 -2.60
C ALA A 211 -2.02 -13.32 -1.79
N GLY A 212 -0.97 -12.97 -1.06
CA GLY A 212 -0.97 -11.81 -0.17
C GLY A 212 -0.67 -10.46 -0.86
N TYR A 213 -0.57 -10.45 -2.21
CA TYR A 213 -0.40 -9.23 -2.99
C TYR A 213 -1.47 -9.10 -4.06
#